data_1d02084d24d4b5832af08d74a798d239
#
_entry.id   1d02084d24d4b5832af08d74a798d239
#
_cell.length_a   1.000
_cell.length_b   1.000
_cell.length_c   1.000
_cell.angle_alpha   90.00
_cell.angle_beta   90.00
_cell.angle_gamma   90.00
#
_symmetry.space_group_name_H-M   'P 1'
#
loop_
_entity.id
_entity.type
_entity.pdbx_description
1 polymer ?
#
loop_
_entity_poly.entity_id
_entity_poly.type
_entity_poly.pdbx_seq_one_letter_code
_entity_poly.pdbx_strand_id
1 'polypeptide(L)'
;MNLPKTPSFRLDGKRALVTGASSGIGLACAVALAQAGAEVIAAARSEDKLAELVSAAQDQGLNMTACALDVSDLDSMTAKLGSLGRFDILVNSAGMARHGPAADTKAADFDAVMAVNLRAAYFLSQQIANQMISAGTGGSIINISSQMAHVGGIERSVYCASKSAVEGFTKAMAIEWGPHQVRINTICPTFVRTALTESTFQNPERRAWIEEKIKLGRVGEVEDMMGGVVFLASDAAALITGTSLLIDGGWTAD
;
A
#
# COMPACT_ATOMS: atom_id res chain seq x y z
N MET A 1 1.79 8.84 -41.02
CA MET A 1 2.12 9.26 -39.63
C MET A 1 1.69 8.13 -38.70
N ASN A 2 2.61 7.60 -37.88
CA ASN A 2 2.25 6.64 -36.82
C ASN A 2 1.84 7.43 -35.58
N LEU A 3 0.59 7.26 -35.14
CA LEU A 3 0.11 7.89 -33.90
C LEU A 3 0.55 7.06 -32.69
N PRO A 4 0.97 7.72 -31.57
CA PRO A 4 1.24 7.00 -30.34
C PRO A 4 -0.04 6.38 -29.80
N LYS A 5 0.10 5.27 -29.04
CA LYS A 5 -1.02 4.60 -28.38
C LYS A 5 -0.89 4.78 -26.86
N THR A 6 -2.01 5.02 -26.19
CA THR A 6 -2.05 5.04 -24.73
C THR A 6 -1.63 3.66 -24.16
N PRO A 7 -0.68 3.60 -23.23
CA PRO A 7 -0.33 2.34 -22.56
C PRO A 7 -1.53 1.73 -21.84
N SER A 8 -1.50 0.41 -21.66
CA SER A 8 -2.59 -0.33 -21.02
C SER A 8 -2.62 -0.10 -19.52
N PHE A 9 -3.83 0.01 -18.97
CA PHE A 9 -4.11 -0.08 -17.54
C PHE A 9 -4.51 -1.51 -17.12
N ARG A 10 -4.62 -2.44 -18.07
CA ARG A 10 -4.96 -3.83 -17.80
C ARG A 10 -3.77 -4.58 -17.21
N LEU A 11 -4.08 -5.53 -16.33
CA LEU A 11 -3.11 -6.36 -15.61
C LEU A 11 -3.29 -7.85 -15.92
N ASP A 12 -3.85 -8.16 -17.10
CA ASP A 12 -4.08 -9.54 -17.53
C ASP A 12 -2.76 -10.32 -17.55
N GLY A 13 -2.76 -11.50 -16.95
CA GLY A 13 -1.59 -12.36 -16.83
C GLY A 13 -0.56 -11.91 -15.78
N LYS A 14 -0.82 -10.82 -15.05
CA LYS A 14 0.01 -10.37 -13.92
C LYS A 14 -0.44 -11.02 -12.63
N ARG A 15 0.50 -11.28 -11.74
CA ARG A 15 0.28 -11.86 -10.44
C ARG A 15 0.66 -10.87 -9.35
N ALA A 16 -0.29 -10.56 -8.45
CA ALA A 16 -0.15 -9.53 -7.43
C ALA A 16 -0.23 -10.09 -6.01
N LEU A 17 0.66 -9.62 -5.13
CA LEU A 17 0.56 -9.81 -3.69
C LEU A 17 0.09 -8.50 -3.04
N VAL A 18 -0.98 -8.55 -2.24
CA VAL A 18 -1.46 -7.41 -1.48
C VAL A 18 -1.48 -7.75 0.00
N THR A 19 -0.70 -7.05 0.81
CA THR A 19 -0.70 -7.22 2.27
C THR A 19 -1.68 -6.26 2.94
N GLY A 20 -2.22 -6.65 4.11
CA GLY A 20 -3.26 -5.89 4.79
C GLY A 20 -4.61 -5.94 4.05
N ALA A 21 -4.83 -6.95 3.21
CA ALA A 21 -5.98 -7.04 2.32
C ALA A 21 -7.31 -7.35 3.01
N SER A 22 -7.33 -7.66 4.30
CA SER A 22 -8.57 -8.01 5.03
C SER A 22 -9.49 -6.84 5.32
N SER A 23 -9.10 -5.59 5.03
CA SER A 23 -9.94 -4.41 5.27
C SER A 23 -9.36 -3.13 4.63
N GLY A 24 -10.18 -2.08 4.56
CA GLY A 24 -9.77 -0.72 4.23
C GLY A 24 -9.04 -0.61 2.89
N ILE A 25 -7.94 0.16 2.87
CA ILE A 25 -7.17 0.45 1.65
C ILE A 25 -6.61 -0.82 1.02
N GLY A 26 -6.10 -1.76 1.83
CA GLY A 26 -5.54 -3.02 1.31
C GLY A 26 -6.58 -3.88 0.60
N LEU A 27 -7.80 -3.96 1.16
CA LEU A 27 -8.93 -4.64 0.51
C LEU A 27 -9.26 -3.97 -0.83
N ALA A 28 -9.41 -2.64 -0.85
CA ALA A 28 -9.72 -1.90 -2.08
C ALA A 28 -8.62 -2.08 -3.14
N CYS A 29 -7.34 -2.06 -2.75
CA CYS A 29 -6.23 -2.34 -3.65
C CYS A 29 -6.31 -3.75 -4.25
N ALA A 30 -6.61 -4.78 -3.43
CA ALA A 30 -6.75 -6.15 -3.89
C ALA A 30 -7.88 -6.28 -4.91
N VAL A 31 -9.05 -5.70 -4.63
CA VAL A 31 -10.20 -5.68 -5.53
C VAL A 31 -9.87 -4.94 -6.84
N ALA A 32 -9.24 -3.76 -6.76
CA ALA A 32 -8.89 -2.98 -7.94
C ALA A 32 -7.95 -3.72 -8.90
N LEU A 33 -6.92 -4.37 -8.35
CA LEU A 33 -5.98 -5.16 -9.17
C LEU A 33 -6.67 -6.37 -9.80
N ALA A 34 -7.54 -7.07 -9.07
CA ALA A 34 -8.30 -8.19 -9.61
C ALA A 34 -9.28 -7.74 -10.70
N GLN A 35 -9.99 -6.62 -10.53
CA GLN A 35 -10.86 -6.03 -11.56
C GLN A 35 -10.07 -5.57 -12.80
N ALA A 36 -8.82 -5.15 -12.62
CA ALA A 36 -7.94 -4.84 -13.75
C ALA A 36 -7.40 -6.09 -14.48
N GLY A 37 -7.63 -7.32 -13.97
CA GLY A 37 -7.30 -8.59 -14.59
C GLY A 37 -6.15 -9.36 -13.93
N ALA A 38 -5.60 -8.90 -12.81
CA ALA A 38 -4.55 -9.62 -12.11
C ALA A 38 -5.08 -10.85 -11.35
N GLU A 39 -4.23 -11.89 -11.23
CA GLU A 39 -4.36 -12.89 -10.19
C GLU A 39 -3.88 -12.29 -8.87
N VAL A 40 -4.73 -12.20 -7.84
CA VAL A 40 -4.40 -11.54 -6.58
C VAL A 40 -4.27 -12.53 -5.44
N ILE A 41 -3.14 -12.50 -4.75
CA ILE A 41 -2.97 -13.13 -3.44
C ILE A 41 -3.25 -12.07 -2.37
N ALA A 42 -4.40 -12.18 -1.72
CA ALA A 42 -4.82 -11.30 -0.63
C ALA A 42 -4.24 -11.83 0.69
N ALA A 43 -3.30 -11.07 1.28
CA ALA A 43 -2.57 -11.49 2.47
C ALA A 43 -2.94 -10.64 3.70
N ALA A 44 -3.26 -11.29 4.81
CA ALA A 44 -3.51 -10.66 6.12
C ALA A 44 -3.49 -11.72 7.24
N ARG A 45 -3.59 -11.28 8.49
CA ARG A 45 -3.63 -12.17 9.65
C ARG A 45 -5.00 -12.83 9.88
N SER A 46 -6.09 -12.13 9.51
CA SER A 46 -7.46 -12.58 9.77
C SER A 46 -7.93 -13.49 8.64
N GLU A 47 -7.89 -14.79 8.88
CA GLU A 47 -8.31 -15.81 7.91
C GLU A 47 -9.79 -15.69 7.57
N ASP A 48 -10.66 -15.45 8.56
CA ASP A 48 -12.11 -15.32 8.34
C ASP A 48 -12.44 -14.17 7.37
N LYS A 49 -11.84 -12.98 7.59
CA LYS A 49 -12.05 -11.82 6.71
C LYS A 49 -11.46 -12.03 5.32
N LEU A 50 -10.36 -12.77 5.21
CA LEU A 50 -9.82 -13.13 3.89
C LEU A 50 -10.73 -14.11 3.17
N ALA A 51 -11.33 -15.07 3.86
CA ALA A 51 -12.29 -16.01 3.28
C ALA A 51 -13.54 -15.28 2.77
N GLU A 52 -14.08 -14.33 3.55
CA GLU A 52 -15.20 -13.47 3.13
C GLU A 52 -14.85 -12.66 1.88
N LEU A 53 -13.68 -12.02 1.86
CA LEU A 53 -13.21 -11.24 0.71
C LEU A 53 -13.07 -12.11 -0.55
N VAL A 54 -12.43 -13.28 -0.42
CA VAL A 54 -12.22 -14.18 -1.55
C VAL A 54 -13.53 -14.73 -2.08
N SER A 55 -14.48 -15.11 -1.21
CA SER A 55 -15.82 -15.54 -1.63
C SER A 55 -16.54 -14.44 -2.41
N ALA A 56 -16.57 -13.21 -1.89
CA ALA A 56 -17.19 -12.08 -2.56
C ALA A 56 -16.51 -11.73 -3.90
N ALA A 57 -15.19 -11.90 -4.00
CA ALA A 57 -14.44 -11.70 -5.23
C ALA A 57 -14.78 -12.77 -6.28
N GLN A 58 -14.85 -14.04 -5.87
CA GLN A 58 -15.20 -15.16 -6.75
C GLN A 58 -16.63 -15.05 -7.29
N ASP A 59 -17.59 -14.60 -6.48
CA ASP A 59 -18.97 -14.35 -6.91
C ASP A 59 -19.05 -13.27 -8.02
N GLN A 60 -18.02 -12.41 -8.11
CA GLN A 60 -17.89 -11.42 -9.19
C GLN A 60 -16.95 -11.88 -10.33
N GLY A 61 -16.50 -13.13 -10.32
CA GLY A 61 -15.59 -13.67 -11.32
C GLY A 61 -14.16 -13.13 -11.23
N LEU A 62 -13.75 -12.56 -10.09
CA LEU A 62 -12.40 -12.04 -9.86
C LEU A 62 -11.47 -13.18 -9.41
N ASN A 63 -10.24 -13.19 -9.94
CA ASN A 63 -9.23 -14.18 -9.58
C ASN A 63 -8.48 -13.76 -8.31
N MET A 64 -8.92 -14.27 -7.17
CA MET A 64 -8.35 -13.93 -5.88
C MET A 64 -8.23 -15.18 -4.98
N THR A 65 -7.12 -15.28 -4.25
CA THR A 65 -6.88 -16.32 -3.23
C THR A 65 -6.39 -15.71 -1.94
N ALA A 66 -6.70 -16.37 -0.81
CA ALA A 66 -6.30 -15.95 0.51
C ALA A 66 -4.91 -16.47 0.91
N CYS A 67 -4.17 -15.67 1.66
CA CYS A 67 -2.92 -16.06 2.30
C CYS A 67 -2.89 -15.53 3.75
N ALA A 68 -3.03 -16.40 4.74
CA ALA A 68 -2.82 -16.02 6.13
C ALA A 68 -1.33 -15.69 6.34
N LEU A 69 -1.03 -14.42 6.69
CA LEU A 69 0.33 -13.91 6.81
C LEU A 69 0.41 -12.82 7.88
N ASP A 70 1.30 -12.99 8.85
CA ASP A 70 1.76 -11.89 9.71
C ASP A 70 3.07 -11.33 9.14
N VAL A 71 3.01 -10.12 8.62
CA VAL A 71 4.18 -9.44 8.01
C VAL A 71 5.24 -9.05 9.04
N SER A 72 4.92 -9.01 10.33
CA SER A 72 5.87 -8.70 11.41
C SER A 72 6.80 -9.87 11.75
N ASP A 73 6.38 -11.10 11.44
CA ASP A 73 7.20 -12.32 11.54
C ASP A 73 7.93 -12.56 10.21
N LEU A 74 9.18 -12.09 10.13
CA LEU A 74 9.97 -12.16 8.89
C LEU A 74 10.32 -13.58 8.47
N ASP A 75 10.53 -14.50 9.41
CA ASP A 75 10.90 -15.89 9.09
C ASP A 75 9.71 -16.63 8.49
N SER A 76 8.55 -16.53 9.12
CA SER A 76 7.28 -17.06 8.59
C SER A 76 6.92 -16.43 7.24
N MET A 77 7.06 -15.11 7.11
CA MET A 77 6.83 -14.39 5.87
C MET A 77 7.72 -14.91 4.74
N THR A 78 9.03 -15.03 4.98
CA THR A 78 10.00 -15.50 3.99
C THR A 78 9.69 -16.93 3.53
N ALA A 79 9.43 -17.84 4.46
CA ALA A 79 9.06 -19.22 4.14
C ALA A 79 7.78 -19.29 3.30
N LYS A 80 6.76 -18.52 3.68
CA LYS A 80 5.46 -18.50 2.99
C LYS A 80 5.58 -17.93 1.58
N LEU A 81 6.26 -16.80 1.39
CA LEU A 81 6.48 -16.21 0.07
C LEU A 81 7.27 -17.12 -0.86
N GLY A 82 8.24 -17.87 -0.33
CA GLY A 82 8.98 -18.87 -1.12
C GLY A 82 8.10 -19.96 -1.70
N SER A 83 7.00 -20.33 -1.03
CA SER A 83 6.04 -21.33 -1.50
C SER A 83 5.00 -20.83 -2.48
N LEU A 84 4.76 -19.51 -2.51
CA LEU A 84 3.71 -18.89 -3.35
C LEU A 84 4.15 -18.63 -4.80
N GLY A 85 5.42 -18.81 -5.12
CA GLY A 85 5.95 -18.52 -6.44
C GLY A 85 6.21 -17.02 -6.68
N ARG A 86 6.35 -16.62 -7.94
CA ARG A 86 6.75 -15.27 -8.33
C ARG A 86 5.57 -14.31 -8.40
N PHE A 87 5.84 -13.04 -8.14
CA PHE A 87 4.89 -11.94 -8.29
C PHE A 87 5.42 -10.89 -9.28
N ASP A 88 4.52 -10.26 -10.02
CA ASP A 88 4.77 -9.12 -10.90
C ASP A 88 4.46 -7.79 -10.20
N ILE A 89 3.58 -7.85 -9.19
CA ILE A 89 3.09 -6.67 -8.44
C ILE A 89 3.11 -6.99 -6.95
N LEU A 90 3.61 -6.03 -6.15
CA LEU A 90 3.47 -6.03 -4.69
C LEU A 90 2.77 -4.75 -4.25
N VAL A 91 1.76 -4.88 -3.39
CA VAL A 91 1.19 -3.76 -2.64
C VAL A 91 1.38 -3.98 -1.14
N ASN A 92 2.26 -3.19 -0.53
CA ASN A 92 2.46 -3.15 0.90
C ASN A 92 1.43 -2.21 1.54
N SER A 93 0.30 -2.76 1.99
CA SER A 93 -0.75 -2.01 2.67
C SER A 93 -0.96 -2.42 4.14
N ALA A 94 -0.27 -3.42 4.63
CA ALA A 94 -0.27 -3.72 6.06
C ALA A 94 0.32 -2.53 6.83
N GLY A 95 -0.43 -2.04 7.80
CA GLY A 95 0.00 -0.90 8.60
C GLY A 95 -0.77 -0.80 9.91
N MET A 96 -0.19 -0.08 10.86
CA MET A 96 -0.80 0.22 12.14
C MET A 96 -0.39 1.60 12.64
N ALA A 97 -1.14 2.10 13.61
CA ALA A 97 -0.83 3.34 14.30
C ALA A 97 -1.01 3.17 15.81
N ARG A 98 -0.16 3.84 16.56
CA ARG A 98 -0.27 4.08 18.00
C ARG A 98 -0.12 5.58 18.20
N HIS A 99 -1.26 6.25 18.40
CA HIS A 99 -1.31 7.70 18.51
C HIS A 99 -1.23 8.12 19.98
N GLY A 100 -0.55 9.23 20.22
CA GLY A 100 -0.40 9.85 21.53
C GLY A 100 0.65 10.97 21.51
N PRO A 101 0.71 11.80 22.56
CA PRO A 101 1.72 12.85 22.69
C PRO A 101 3.14 12.26 22.56
N ALA A 102 4.02 12.98 21.87
CA ALA A 102 5.38 12.51 21.65
C ALA A 102 6.14 12.26 22.96
N ALA A 103 5.85 13.09 23.99
CA ALA A 103 6.45 12.94 25.32
C ALA A 103 6.08 11.64 26.05
N ASP A 104 4.92 11.05 25.70
CA ASP A 104 4.36 9.86 26.36
C ASP A 104 4.57 8.57 25.54
N THR A 105 5.30 8.66 24.44
CA THR A 105 5.56 7.51 23.55
C THR A 105 6.29 6.40 24.30
N LYS A 106 5.70 5.21 24.33
CA LYS A 106 6.32 4.02 24.93
C LYS A 106 7.19 3.33 23.88
N ALA A 107 8.36 2.81 24.29
CA ALA A 107 9.24 2.05 23.40
C ALA A 107 8.52 0.88 22.70
N ALA A 108 7.68 0.15 23.43
CA ALA A 108 6.91 -0.95 22.86
C ALA A 108 5.93 -0.51 21.74
N ASP A 109 5.31 0.67 21.88
CA ASP A 109 4.42 1.23 20.83
C ASP A 109 5.23 1.69 19.62
N PHE A 110 6.39 2.31 19.85
CA PHE A 110 7.35 2.66 18.81
C PHE A 110 7.79 1.42 18.02
N ASP A 111 8.28 0.41 18.72
CA ASP A 111 8.78 -0.83 18.10
C ASP A 111 7.69 -1.56 17.30
N ALA A 112 6.46 -1.64 17.83
CA ALA A 112 5.34 -2.27 17.14
C ALA A 112 4.99 -1.55 15.83
N VAL A 113 4.94 -0.21 15.83
CA VAL A 113 4.66 0.59 14.62
C VAL A 113 5.79 0.43 13.60
N MET A 114 7.06 0.51 14.03
CA MET A 114 8.20 0.37 13.14
C MET A 114 8.33 -1.05 12.58
N ALA A 115 8.01 -2.06 13.36
CA ALA A 115 8.03 -3.45 12.88
C ALA A 115 7.07 -3.69 11.71
N VAL A 116 5.84 -3.16 11.80
CA VAL A 116 4.83 -3.37 10.75
C VAL A 116 5.00 -2.37 9.61
N ASN A 117 5.07 -1.06 9.91
CA ASN A 117 5.01 -0.03 8.86
C ASN A 117 6.32 0.11 8.07
N LEU A 118 7.47 -0.15 8.71
CA LEU A 118 8.78 0.04 8.10
C LEU A 118 9.49 -1.28 7.83
N ARG A 119 9.79 -2.06 8.88
CA ARG A 119 10.61 -3.27 8.76
C ARG A 119 9.97 -4.29 7.83
N ALA A 120 8.68 -4.58 8.01
CA ALA A 120 7.97 -5.52 7.16
C ALA A 120 7.90 -5.04 5.70
N ALA A 121 7.53 -3.77 5.46
CA ALA A 121 7.45 -3.21 4.11
C ALA A 121 8.80 -3.23 3.39
N TYR A 122 9.90 -2.95 4.11
CA TYR A 122 11.27 -3.02 3.58
C TYR A 122 11.62 -4.44 3.09
N PHE A 123 11.47 -5.43 3.98
CA PHE A 123 11.87 -6.81 3.66
C PHE A 123 10.94 -7.51 2.68
N LEU A 124 9.63 -7.19 2.67
CA LEU A 124 8.71 -7.60 1.62
C LEU A 124 9.13 -7.06 0.26
N SER A 125 9.41 -5.74 0.19
CA SER A 125 9.90 -5.11 -1.05
C SER A 125 11.18 -5.76 -1.54
N GLN A 126 12.15 -5.99 -0.65
CA GLN A 126 13.42 -6.63 -0.98
C GLN A 126 13.22 -8.05 -1.52
N GLN A 127 12.42 -8.87 -0.84
CA GLN A 127 12.23 -10.26 -1.22
C GLN A 127 11.53 -10.38 -2.58
N ILE A 128 10.48 -9.58 -2.82
CA ILE A 128 9.75 -9.59 -4.10
C ILE A 128 10.61 -9.01 -5.23
N ALA A 129 11.35 -7.91 -4.96
CA ALA A 129 12.29 -7.36 -5.94
C ALA A 129 13.36 -8.38 -6.35
N ASN A 130 13.92 -9.12 -5.39
CA ASN A 130 14.90 -10.17 -5.69
C ASN A 130 14.32 -11.28 -6.58
N GLN A 131 13.05 -11.66 -6.40
CA GLN A 131 12.36 -12.61 -7.31
C GLN A 131 12.23 -12.02 -8.72
N MET A 132 11.81 -10.75 -8.85
CA MET A 132 11.66 -10.06 -10.14
C MET A 132 13.01 -9.93 -10.86
N ILE A 133 14.07 -9.55 -10.14
CA ILE A 133 15.43 -9.38 -10.67
C ILE A 133 16.01 -10.73 -11.13
N SER A 134 15.91 -11.76 -10.29
CA SER A 134 16.42 -13.10 -10.62
C SER A 134 15.72 -13.72 -11.83
N ALA A 135 14.44 -13.39 -12.02
CA ALA A 135 13.66 -13.84 -13.17
C ALA A 135 13.88 -12.97 -14.44
N GLY A 136 14.50 -11.81 -14.32
CA GLY A 136 14.71 -10.86 -15.43
C GLY A 136 13.40 -10.26 -15.99
N THR A 137 12.34 -10.18 -15.18
CA THR A 137 10.99 -9.81 -15.66
C THR A 137 10.60 -8.37 -15.35
N GLY A 138 11.32 -7.72 -14.44
CA GLY A 138 10.87 -6.45 -13.88
C GLY A 138 9.57 -6.61 -13.06
N GLY A 139 8.95 -5.50 -12.70
CA GLY A 139 7.70 -5.48 -11.95
C GLY A 139 7.40 -4.15 -11.28
N SER A 140 6.33 -4.13 -10.45
CA SER A 140 5.90 -2.92 -9.74
C SER A 140 5.69 -3.19 -8.25
N ILE A 141 6.32 -2.39 -7.40
CA ILE A 141 6.15 -2.39 -5.95
C ILE A 141 5.49 -1.07 -5.54
N ILE A 142 4.43 -1.16 -4.76
CA ILE A 142 3.64 -0.01 -4.31
C ILE A 142 3.53 -0.07 -2.79
N ASN A 143 4.09 0.93 -2.12
CA ASN A 143 3.99 1.05 -0.67
C ASN A 143 2.86 2.02 -0.32
N ILE A 144 1.90 1.62 0.50
CA ILE A 144 0.92 2.55 1.06
C ILE A 144 1.60 3.34 2.18
N SER A 145 1.98 4.56 1.84
CA SER A 145 2.57 5.54 2.74
C SER A 145 1.48 6.41 3.38
N SER A 146 1.68 7.70 3.45
CA SER A 146 0.71 8.67 3.97
C SER A 146 1.14 10.09 3.57
N GLN A 147 0.21 11.02 3.44
CA GLN A 147 0.52 12.44 3.45
C GLN A 147 1.36 12.86 4.69
N MET A 148 1.21 12.12 5.81
CA MET A 148 1.99 12.33 7.04
C MET A 148 3.49 12.01 6.89
N ALA A 149 3.92 11.50 5.75
CA ALA A 149 5.34 11.42 5.37
C ALA A 149 5.88 12.77 4.86
N HIS A 150 5.00 13.68 4.45
CA HIS A 150 5.32 14.98 3.87
C HIS A 150 5.02 16.15 4.82
N VAL A 151 4.08 15.94 5.75
CA VAL A 151 3.69 16.93 6.78
C VAL A 151 3.60 16.29 8.14
N GLY A 152 3.73 17.08 9.20
CA GLY A 152 3.54 16.61 10.57
C GLY A 152 2.07 16.42 10.93
N GLY A 153 1.83 15.67 12.02
CA GLY A 153 0.50 15.50 12.60
C GLY A 153 0.55 15.47 14.12
N ILE A 154 -0.41 16.11 14.77
CA ILE A 154 -0.54 16.11 16.24
C ILE A 154 -0.70 14.66 16.71
N GLU A 155 0.05 14.27 17.75
CA GLU A 155 0.05 12.94 18.36
C GLU A 155 0.46 11.81 17.40
N ARG A 156 1.22 12.10 16.33
CA ARG A 156 1.54 11.16 15.25
C ARG A 156 3.03 10.99 14.99
N SER A 157 3.90 11.39 15.93
CA SER A 157 5.36 11.44 15.73
C SER A 157 5.94 10.11 15.20
N VAL A 158 5.62 8.98 15.85
CA VAL A 158 6.10 7.65 15.44
C VAL A 158 5.54 7.24 14.06
N TYR A 159 4.25 7.51 13.84
CA TYR A 159 3.62 7.21 12.55
C TYR A 159 4.26 8.02 11.42
N CYS A 160 4.43 9.34 11.60
CA CYS A 160 5.13 10.20 10.64
C CYS A 160 6.54 9.69 10.35
N ALA A 161 7.32 9.37 11.40
CA ALA A 161 8.65 8.82 11.26
C ALA A 161 8.67 7.53 10.42
N SER A 162 7.74 6.59 10.70
CA SER A 162 7.63 5.34 9.95
C SER A 162 7.31 5.57 8.47
N LYS A 163 6.40 6.51 8.16
CA LYS A 163 6.00 6.79 6.77
C LYS A 163 7.05 7.61 6.01
N SER A 164 7.74 8.55 6.67
CA SER A 164 8.89 9.25 6.08
C SER A 164 10.04 8.29 5.74
N ALA A 165 10.27 7.27 6.60
CA ALA A 165 11.26 6.24 6.32
C ALA A 165 10.88 5.38 5.10
N VAL A 166 9.57 5.09 4.90
CA VAL A 166 9.07 4.41 3.69
C VAL A 166 9.38 5.21 2.43
N GLU A 167 9.16 6.54 2.45
CA GLU A 167 9.55 7.42 1.32
C GLU A 167 11.06 7.38 1.07
N GLY A 168 11.86 7.38 2.13
CA GLY A 168 13.31 7.34 2.04
C GLY A 168 13.83 6.08 1.36
N PHE A 169 13.44 4.89 1.84
CA PHE A 169 13.89 3.65 1.23
C PHE A 169 13.31 3.43 -0.18
N THR A 170 12.09 3.90 -0.45
CA THR A 170 11.49 3.81 -1.79
C THR A 170 12.36 4.53 -2.83
N LYS A 171 12.87 5.72 -2.52
CA LYS A 171 13.78 6.45 -3.42
C LYS A 171 15.10 5.73 -3.63
N ALA A 172 15.71 5.22 -2.57
CA ALA A 172 16.97 4.48 -2.65
C ALA A 172 16.82 3.21 -3.50
N MET A 173 15.81 2.39 -3.19
CA MET A 173 15.53 1.16 -3.92
C MET A 173 15.15 1.40 -5.39
N ALA A 174 14.50 2.51 -5.71
CA ALA A 174 14.20 2.88 -7.10
C ALA A 174 15.47 3.09 -7.94
N ILE A 175 16.52 3.67 -7.34
CA ILE A 175 17.83 3.85 -7.99
C ILE A 175 18.52 2.49 -8.21
N GLU A 176 18.50 1.63 -7.18
CA GLU A 176 19.18 0.33 -7.23
C GLU A 176 18.48 -0.67 -8.17
N TRP A 177 17.15 -0.66 -8.20
CA TRP A 177 16.37 -1.67 -8.93
C TRP A 177 15.90 -1.21 -10.31
N GLY A 178 15.98 0.09 -10.62
CA GLY A 178 15.65 0.65 -11.93
C GLY A 178 16.34 -0.04 -13.11
N PRO A 179 17.67 -0.33 -13.04
CA PRO A 179 18.37 -1.07 -14.10
C PRO A 179 17.78 -2.47 -14.39
N HIS A 180 17.06 -3.05 -13.44
CA HIS A 180 16.38 -4.34 -13.55
C HIS A 180 14.90 -4.22 -13.93
N GLN A 181 14.42 -3.02 -14.31
CA GLN A 181 13.01 -2.73 -14.64
C GLN A 181 12.05 -3.01 -13.49
N VAL A 182 12.51 -2.97 -12.24
CA VAL A 182 11.66 -3.01 -11.05
C VAL A 182 11.38 -1.58 -10.60
N ARG A 183 10.11 -1.19 -10.69
CA ARG A 183 9.62 0.11 -10.25
C ARG A 183 9.14 0.02 -8.81
N ILE A 184 9.43 1.01 -8.00
CA ILE A 184 8.94 1.12 -6.63
C ILE A 184 8.48 2.53 -6.36
N ASN A 185 7.23 2.67 -5.89
CA ASN A 185 6.58 3.96 -5.65
C ASN A 185 5.76 3.91 -4.36
N THR A 186 5.29 5.07 -3.91
CA THR A 186 4.35 5.16 -2.81
C THR A 186 3.01 5.75 -3.26
N ILE A 187 1.93 5.34 -2.60
CA ILE A 187 0.66 6.07 -2.56
C ILE A 187 0.55 6.70 -1.19
N CYS A 188 0.26 7.99 -1.14
CA CYS A 188 0.21 8.81 0.06
C CYS A 188 -1.22 9.33 0.31
N PRO A 189 -2.09 8.51 0.95
CA PRO A 189 -3.45 8.93 1.26
C PRO A 189 -3.47 10.03 2.34
N THR A 190 -4.52 10.84 2.32
CA THR A 190 -5.00 11.58 3.48
C THR A 190 -5.84 10.70 4.41
N PHE A 191 -6.72 11.28 5.19
CA PHE A 191 -7.70 10.55 5.99
C PHE A 191 -8.74 9.88 5.08
N VAL A 192 -8.69 8.54 5.05
CA VAL A 192 -9.61 7.68 4.30
C VAL A 192 -10.55 6.99 5.29
N ARG A 193 -11.83 6.90 4.99
CA ARG A 193 -12.83 6.21 5.82
C ARG A 193 -12.54 4.71 5.86
N THR A 194 -12.10 4.24 7.01
CA THR A 194 -11.77 2.83 7.28
C THR A 194 -12.00 2.53 8.75
N ALA A 195 -12.01 1.26 9.14
CA ALA A 195 -12.07 0.89 10.55
C ALA A 195 -10.93 1.50 11.41
N LEU A 196 -9.77 1.76 10.81
CA LEU A 196 -8.63 2.40 11.50
C LEU A 196 -8.89 3.87 11.85
N THR A 197 -9.66 4.58 11.03
CA THR A 197 -9.92 6.03 11.16
C THR A 197 -11.28 6.35 11.76
N GLU A 198 -12.14 5.36 11.97
CA GLU A 198 -13.52 5.53 12.43
C GLU A 198 -13.60 6.33 13.74
N SER A 199 -12.78 5.98 14.74
CA SER A 199 -12.74 6.69 16.02
C SER A 199 -12.35 8.17 15.88
N THR A 200 -11.57 8.52 14.86
CA THR A 200 -11.19 9.91 14.55
C THR A 200 -12.40 10.69 14.04
N PHE A 201 -13.26 10.07 13.23
CA PHE A 201 -14.44 10.71 12.65
C PHE A 201 -15.64 10.80 13.60
N GLN A 202 -15.65 10.03 14.69
CA GLN A 202 -16.66 10.13 15.74
C GLN A 202 -16.58 11.43 16.54
N ASN A 203 -15.44 12.14 16.51
CA ASN A 203 -15.29 13.47 17.09
C ASN A 203 -15.66 14.54 16.03
N PRO A 204 -16.78 15.30 16.18
CA PRO A 204 -17.24 16.25 15.18
C PRO A 204 -16.26 17.40 14.93
N GLU A 205 -15.60 17.91 15.97
CA GLU A 205 -14.63 19.00 15.84
C GLU A 205 -13.39 18.55 15.06
N ARG A 206 -12.90 17.35 15.37
CA ARG A 206 -11.74 16.77 14.68
C ARG A 206 -12.08 16.45 13.22
N ARG A 207 -13.28 15.98 12.96
CA ARG A 207 -13.78 15.74 11.61
C ARG A 207 -13.86 17.04 10.81
N ALA A 208 -14.47 18.09 11.37
CA ALA A 208 -14.58 19.39 10.70
C ALA A 208 -13.19 19.97 10.38
N TRP A 209 -12.24 19.88 11.31
CA TRP A 209 -10.87 20.32 11.09
C TRP A 209 -10.18 19.53 9.96
N ILE A 210 -10.40 18.20 9.87
CA ILE A 210 -9.85 17.37 8.80
C ILE A 210 -10.45 17.78 7.45
N GLU A 211 -11.78 17.94 7.39
CA GLU A 211 -12.48 18.31 6.16
C GLU A 211 -12.08 19.70 5.66
N GLU A 212 -11.81 20.66 6.57
CA GLU A 212 -11.28 21.99 6.23
C GLU A 212 -9.87 21.92 5.62
N LYS A 213 -9.01 21.03 6.15
CA LYS A 213 -7.66 20.84 5.62
C LYS A 213 -7.64 20.18 4.24
N ILE A 214 -8.61 19.34 3.93
CA ILE A 214 -8.73 18.71 2.62
C ILE A 214 -9.41 19.67 1.65
N LYS A 215 -8.68 20.20 0.67
CA LYS A 215 -9.19 21.25 -0.25
C LYS A 215 -10.40 20.81 -1.08
N LEU A 216 -10.54 19.49 -1.34
CA LEU A 216 -11.72 18.93 -1.97
C LEU A 216 -12.93 18.81 -1.02
N GLY A 217 -12.82 19.23 0.25
CA GLY A 217 -13.92 19.38 1.20
C GLY A 217 -14.56 18.07 1.68
N ARG A 218 -13.87 16.93 1.52
CA ARG A 218 -14.33 15.63 2.02
C ARG A 218 -13.17 14.73 2.41
N VAL A 219 -13.40 13.84 3.35
CA VAL A 219 -12.47 12.73 3.62
C VAL A 219 -12.43 11.76 2.42
N GLY A 220 -11.33 11.03 2.29
CA GLY A 220 -11.21 10.01 1.26
C GLY A 220 -12.09 8.80 1.56
N GLU A 221 -12.53 8.12 0.51
CA GLU A 221 -13.10 6.77 0.55
C GLU A 221 -12.05 5.78 0.00
N VAL A 222 -12.20 4.49 0.27
CA VAL A 222 -11.21 3.49 -0.18
C VAL A 222 -11.14 3.41 -1.71
N GLU A 223 -12.24 3.72 -2.38
CA GLU A 223 -12.35 3.79 -3.84
C GLU A 223 -11.45 4.86 -4.46
N ASP A 224 -11.17 5.96 -3.75
CA ASP A 224 -10.25 7.01 -4.22
C ASP A 224 -8.82 6.47 -4.44
N MET A 225 -8.44 5.38 -3.77
CA MET A 225 -7.13 4.75 -3.91
C MET A 225 -7.04 3.79 -5.10
N MET A 226 -8.17 3.24 -5.56
CA MET A 226 -8.23 2.15 -6.54
C MET A 226 -7.61 2.54 -7.89
N GLY A 227 -7.91 3.73 -8.39
CA GLY A 227 -7.33 4.23 -9.64
C GLY A 227 -5.81 4.39 -9.56
N GLY A 228 -5.31 4.92 -8.46
CA GLY A 228 -3.87 5.13 -8.22
C GLY A 228 -3.08 3.83 -8.17
N VAL A 229 -3.60 2.79 -7.51
CA VAL A 229 -2.92 1.49 -7.44
C VAL A 229 -2.88 0.79 -8.80
N VAL A 230 -3.97 0.80 -9.56
CA VAL A 230 -3.99 0.23 -10.92
C VAL A 230 -3.03 0.98 -11.85
N PHE A 231 -3.01 2.33 -11.78
CA PHE A 231 -2.07 3.14 -12.55
C PHE A 231 -0.62 2.76 -12.27
N LEU A 232 -0.20 2.79 -11.00
CA LEU A 232 1.19 2.48 -10.64
C LEU A 232 1.58 1.01 -10.92
N ALA A 233 0.62 0.09 -10.88
CA ALA A 233 0.84 -1.33 -11.18
C ALA A 233 1.01 -1.60 -12.68
N SER A 234 0.43 -0.77 -13.55
CA SER A 234 0.29 -1.00 -14.99
C SER A 234 1.44 -0.41 -15.82
N ASP A 235 1.41 -0.72 -17.13
CA ASP A 235 2.32 -0.15 -18.13
C ASP A 235 2.12 1.35 -18.34
N ALA A 236 0.97 1.92 -17.92
CA ALA A 236 0.73 3.36 -17.94
C ALA A 236 1.70 4.14 -17.05
N ALA A 237 2.33 3.48 -16.06
CA ALA A 237 3.35 4.05 -15.18
C ALA A 237 4.79 3.55 -15.50
N ALA A 238 5.06 3.08 -16.73
CA ALA A 238 6.34 2.44 -17.08
C ALA A 238 7.59 3.30 -16.81
N LEU A 239 7.48 4.64 -16.85
CA LEU A 239 8.57 5.58 -16.56
C LEU A 239 8.45 6.22 -15.16
N ILE A 240 7.66 5.64 -14.26
CA ILE A 240 7.41 6.18 -12.92
C ILE A 240 8.02 5.26 -11.88
N THR A 241 9.08 5.71 -11.21
CA THR A 241 9.72 5.02 -10.08
C THR A 241 10.31 6.03 -9.09
N GLY A 242 10.36 5.69 -7.80
CA GLY A 242 10.88 6.54 -6.74
C GLY A 242 10.00 7.74 -6.37
N THR A 243 8.72 7.75 -6.80
CA THR A 243 7.81 8.87 -6.60
C THR A 243 6.78 8.59 -5.51
N SER A 244 6.22 9.70 -4.97
CA SER A 244 5.10 9.73 -4.06
C SER A 244 3.86 10.20 -4.81
N LEU A 245 2.86 9.31 -4.98
CA LEU A 245 1.55 9.70 -5.52
C LEU A 245 0.65 10.15 -4.37
N LEU A 246 0.53 11.47 -4.20
CA LEU A 246 -0.37 12.06 -3.21
C LEU A 246 -1.82 11.88 -3.67
N ILE A 247 -2.64 11.24 -2.82
CA ILE A 247 -4.10 11.14 -2.98
C ILE A 247 -4.72 11.69 -1.70
N ASP A 248 -4.60 13.00 -1.53
CA ASP A 248 -4.84 13.69 -0.27
C ASP A 248 -5.86 14.84 -0.36
N GLY A 249 -6.50 14.98 -1.52
CA GLY A 249 -7.49 16.04 -1.75
C GLY A 249 -6.92 17.45 -1.63
N GLY A 250 -5.60 17.61 -1.80
CA GLY A 250 -4.91 18.90 -1.72
C GLY A 250 -4.50 19.29 -0.30
N TRP A 251 -4.50 18.38 0.67
CA TRP A 251 -4.03 18.69 2.03
C TRP A 251 -2.61 19.25 2.05
N THR A 252 -1.68 18.63 1.31
CA THR A 252 -0.27 19.02 1.29
C THR A 252 0.06 20.12 0.27
N ALA A 253 -0.94 20.70 -0.38
CA ALA A 253 -0.74 21.75 -1.38
C ALA A 253 -0.54 23.15 -0.74
N ASP A 254 -0.81 23.29 0.57
CA ASP A 254 -0.64 24.55 1.33
C ASP A 254 0.01 24.32 2.71
#